data_cbe00e71ac70bd896057d97467121e2d
#
_entry.id   cbe00e71ac70bd896057d97467121e2d
#
_cell.length_a   1.000
_cell.length_b   1.000
_cell.length_c   1.000
_cell.angle_alpha   90.00
_cell.angle_beta   90.00
_cell.angle_gamma   90.00
#
_symmetry.space_group_name_H-M   'P 1'
#
loop_
_entity.id
_entity.type
_entity.pdbx_description
1 polymer ?
#
loop_
_entity_poly.entity_id
_entity_poly.type
_entity_poly.pdbx_seq_one_letter_code
_entity_poly.pdbx_strand_id
1 'polypeptide(L)'
;MSECSLTYSVGVTPRAPALSPEDRRASLVEVTIPLLREHGPAMTTRQVAEAAGIAEGTVFRAFGTKDELVQACATAVFDTSDALDRLRDIDRSLPLDDRLVAAVTILQSHVERVIGVMSTLRSSGVAPPPGHRHPPKGHRGSDPKIDAIFVELIGDDAGTLRLPAQDVVDVLSHLTLSSVHPFFPGPALSPAQIVSVVLDGTRKAGRP
;
A
#
# COMPACT_ATOMS: atom_id res chain seq x y z
N MET A 1 -13.65 69.08 -10.16
CA MET A 1 -14.25 67.74 -10.28
C MET A 1 -13.18 66.82 -10.81
N SER A 2 -12.55 66.06 -9.87
CA SER A 2 -11.51 65.08 -10.27
C SER A 2 -12.07 63.68 -10.12
N GLU A 3 -12.23 62.99 -11.25
CA GLU A 3 -12.58 61.58 -11.26
C GLU A 3 -11.37 60.72 -10.94
N CYS A 4 -11.46 59.98 -9.85
CA CYS A 4 -10.46 59.00 -9.44
C CYS A 4 -10.85 57.66 -10.05
N SER A 5 -10.18 57.23 -11.15
CA SER A 5 -10.33 55.93 -11.76
C SER A 5 -9.52 54.90 -10.95
N LEU A 6 -10.23 54.07 -10.17
CA LEU A 6 -9.65 52.88 -9.53
C LEU A 6 -9.57 51.74 -10.57
N THR A 7 -8.37 51.53 -11.12
CA THR A 7 -8.07 50.34 -11.92
C THR A 7 -7.90 49.12 -11.01
N TYR A 8 -8.88 48.25 -11.00
CA TYR A 8 -8.81 46.93 -10.30
C TYR A 8 -7.95 46.00 -11.14
N SER A 9 -6.71 45.79 -10.69
CA SER A 9 -5.81 44.81 -11.27
C SER A 9 -6.23 43.42 -10.78
N VAL A 10 -6.87 42.64 -11.65
CA VAL A 10 -7.16 41.22 -11.41
C VAL A 10 -5.83 40.47 -11.48
N GLY A 11 -5.29 40.14 -10.32
CA GLY A 11 -4.11 39.27 -10.20
C GLY A 11 -4.40 37.90 -10.82
N VAL A 12 -3.79 37.62 -11.97
CA VAL A 12 -3.78 36.29 -12.56
C VAL A 12 -2.90 35.41 -11.66
N THR A 13 -3.52 34.55 -10.86
CA THR A 13 -2.82 33.51 -10.10
C THR A 13 -2.05 32.63 -11.09
N PRO A 14 -0.74 32.41 -10.94
CA PRO A 14 0.01 31.55 -11.85
C PRO A 14 -0.61 30.14 -11.84
N ARG A 15 -1.04 29.69 -13.02
CA ARG A 15 -1.54 28.33 -13.20
C ARG A 15 -0.39 27.37 -12.85
N ALA A 16 -0.63 26.44 -11.90
CA ALA A 16 0.34 25.40 -11.55
C ALA A 16 0.88 24.73 -12.84
N PRO A 17 2.20 24.47 -12.92
CA PRO A 17 2.78 23.85 -14.11
C PRO A 17 2.05 22.55 -14.42
N ALA A 18 1.77 22.33 -15.70
CA ALA A 18 1.08 21.12 -16.15
C ALA A 18 1.99 19.91 -15.84
N LEU A 19 1.44 18.89 -15.16
CA LEU A 19 2.14 17.63 -14.89
C LEU A 19 2.67 17.03 -16.20
N SER A 20 3.84 16.43 -16.14
CA SER A 20 4.35 15.62 -17.25
C SER A 20 3.37 14.47 -17.59
N PRO A 21 3.42 13.89 -18.79
CA PRO A 21 2.60 12.72 -19.12
C PRO A 21 2.82 11.55 -18.15
N GLU A 22 4.06 11.34 -17.68
CA GLU A 22 4.43 10.29 -16.73
C GLU A 22 3.89 10.58 -15.34
N ASP A 23 4.06 11.80 -14.80
CA ASP A 23 3.51 12.20 -13.52
C ASP A 23 1.98 12.12 -13.49
N ARG A 24 1.35 12.48 -14.62
CA ARG A 24 -0.11 12.35 -14.77
C ARG A 24 -0.56 10.89 -14.74
N ARG A 25 0.17 9.98 -15.40
CA ARG A 25 -0.12 8.54 -15.33
C ARG A 25 0.05 8.02 -13.91
N ALA A 26 1.14 8.37 -13.22
CA ALA A 26 1.40 8.00 -11.83
C ALA A 26 0.29 8.50 -10.90
N SER A 27 -0.11 9.78 -11.01
CA SER A 27 -1.20 10.36 -10.23
C SER A 27 -2.54 9.65 -10.46
N LEU A 28 -2.85 9.27 -11.70
CA LEU A 28 -4.07 8.51 -12.02
C LEU A 28 -4.03 7.10 -11.45
N VAL A 29 -2.90 6.43 -11.46
CA VAL A 29 -2.71 5.11 -10.83
C VAL A 29 -2.99 5.20 -9.33
N GLU A 30 -2.40 6.17 -8.63
CA GLU A 30 -2.60 6.36 -7.19
C GLU A 30 -4.06 6.61 -6.80
N VAL A 31 -4.78 7.41 -7.58
CA VAL A 31 -6.22 7.66 -7.37
C VAL A 31 -7.06 6.42 -7.69
N THR A 32 -6.63 5.60 -8.64
CA THR A 32 -7.39 4.42 -9.10
C THR A 32 -7.31 3.26 -8.12
N ILE A 33 -6.16 3.02 -7.46
CA ILE A 33 -5.96 1.88 -6.56
C ILE A 33 -7.01 1.82 -5.43
N PRO A 34 -7.33 2.90 -4.69
CA PRO A 34 -8.41 2.89 -3.71
C PRO A 34 -9.77 2.54 -4.30
N LEU A 35 -10.09 3.08 -5.48
CA LEU A 35 -11.36 2.80 -6.17
C LEU A 35 -11.48 1.34 -6.61
N LEU A 36 -10.37 0.72 -7.03
CA LEU A 36 -10.33 -0.72 -7.33
C LEU A 36 -10.58 -1.57 -6.10
N ARG A 37 -10.09 -1.15 -4.93
CA ARG A 37 -10.35 -1.84 -3.66
C ARG A 37 -11.82 -1.74 -3.27
N GLU A 38 -12.44 -0.57 -3.44
CA GLU A 38 -13.82 -0.31 -3.04
C GLU A 38 -14.84 -0.93 -4.00
N HIS A 39 -14.63 -0.74 -5.30
CA HIS A 39 -15.61 -1.09 -6.32
C HIS A 39 -15.22 -2.33 -7.14
N GLY A 40 -14.00 -2.81 -7.02
CA GLY A 40 -13.50 -3.96 -7.79
C GLY A 40 -13.70 -3.79 -9.30
N PRO A 41 -14.21 -4.83 -10.00
CA PRO A 41 -14.45 -4.77 -11.45
C PRO A 41 -15.50 -3.73 -11.88
N ALA A 42 -16.40 -3.32 -10.96
CA ALA A 42 -17.43 -2.33 -11.24
C ALA A 42 -16.91 -0.88 -11.28
N MET A 43 -15.66 -0.64 -10.88
CA MET A 43 -15.00 0.66 -11.00
C MET A 43 -15.06 1.17 -12.44
N THR A 44 -15.35 2.47 -12.61
CA THR A 44 -15.48 3.13 -13.91
C THR A 44 -14.41 4.21 -14.09
N THR A 45 -14.02 4.48 -15.35
CA THR A 45 -13.11 5.59 -15.70
C THR A 45 -13.68 6.96 -15.32
N ARG A 46 -15.01 7.09 -15.28
CA ARG A 46 -15.68 8.28 -14.80
C ARG A 46 -15.41 8.52 -13.30
N GLN A 47 -15.53 7.50 -12.46
CA GLN A 47 -15.18 7.61 -11.03
C GLN A 47 -13.71 8.01 -10.83
N VAL A 48 -12.80 7.46 -11.64
CA VAL A 48 -11.38 7.85 -11.63
C VAL A 48 -11.21 9.33 -11.99
N ALA A 49 -11.89 9.80 -13.04
CA ALA A 49 -11.84 11.19 -13.47
C ALA A 49 -12.39 12.14 -12.40
N GLU A 50 -13.52 11.78 -11.78
CA GLU A 50 -14.13 12.53 -10.68
C GLU A 50 -13.18 12.61 -9.47
N ALA A 51 -12.60 11.51 -9.05
CA ALA A 51 -11.64 11.45 -7.92
C ALA A 51 -10.35 12.22 -8.22
N ALA A 52 -9.88 12.21 -9.46
CA ALA A 52 -8.70 12.96 -9.90
C ALA A 52 -8.99 14.45 -10.21
N GLY A 53 -10.25 14.90 -10.21
CA GLY A 53 -10.64 16.27 -10.53
C GLY A 53 -10.38 16.67 -11.99
N ILE A 54 -10.49 15.72 -12.93
CA ILE A 54 -10.22 15.94 -14.37
C ILE A 54 -11.39 15.46 -15.24
N ALA A 55 -11.37 15.82 -16.52
CA ALA A 55 -12.32 15.27 -17.48
C ALA A 55 -12.00 13.81 -17.82
N GLU A 56 -13.02 12.96 -17.98
CA GLU A 56 -12.85 11.53 -18.30
C GLU A 56 -12.02 11.31 -19.58
N GLY A 57 -12.18 12.15 -20.59
CA GLY A 57 -11.35 12.11 -21.80
C GLY A 57 -9.83 12.26 -21.52
N THR A 58 -9.44 12.82 -20.37
CA THR A 58 -8.04 12.91 -19.97
C THR A 58 -7.52 11.57 -19.46
N VAL A 59 -8.37 10.78 -18.80
CA VAL A 59 -8.03 9.40 -18.39
C VAL A 59 -7.76 8.55 -19.63
N PHE A 60 -8.64 8.61 -20.64
CA PHE A 60 -8.47 7.87 -21.90
C PHE A 60 -7.24 8.31 -22.71
N ARG A 61 -6.86 9.60 -22.66
CA ARG A 61 -5.60 10.05 -23.28
C ARG A 61 -4.37 9.49 -22.59
N ALA A 62 -4.45 9.26 -21.29
CA ALA A 62 -3.35 8.70 -20.52
C ALA A 62 -3.23 7.18 -20.71
N PHE A 63 -4.33 6.43 -20.78
CA PHE A 63 -4.34 4.97 -20.71
C PHE A 63 -5.10 4.26 -21.85
N GLY A 64 -5.60 4.93 -22.86
CA GLY A 64 -6.33 4.31 -23.96
C GLY A 64 -7.56 3.50 -23.52
N THR A 65 -7.38 2.53 -22.63
CA THR A 65 -8.44 1.64 -22.12
C THR A 65 -8.44 1.56 -20.59
N LYS A 66 -9.57 1.11 -20.01
CA LYS A 66 -9.66 0.77 -18.57
C LYS A 66 -8.69 -0.36 -18.19
N ASP A 67 -8.52 -1.34 -19.07
CA ASP A 67 -7.65 -2.49 -18.80
C ASP A 67 -6.17 -2.07 -18.73
N GLU A 68 -5.74 -1.14 -19.57
CA GLU A 68 -4.39 -0.55 -19.46
C GLU A 68 -4.17 0.20 -18.14
N LEU A 69 -5.18 0.93 -17.67
CA LEU A 69 -5.14 1.59 -16.38
C LEU A 69 -5.04 0.57 -15.23
N VAL A 70 -5.87 -0.48 -15.26
CA VAL A 70 -5.85 -1.57 -14.26
C VAL A 70 -4.49 -2.30 -14.29
N GLN A 71 -3.93 -2.53 -15.48
CA GLN A 71 -2.61 -3.13 -15.64
C GLN A 71 -1.49 -2.24 -15.05
N ALA A 72 -1.58 -0.93 -15.24
CA ALA A 72 -0.64 0.01 -14.64
C ALA A 72 -0.76 0.02 -13.09
N CYS A 73 -1.98 -0.03 -12.56
CA CYS A 73 -2.23 -0.20 -11.13
C CYS A 73 -1.61 -1.50 -10.60
N ALA A 74 -1.75 -2.59 -11.34
CA ALA A 74 -1.14 -3.87 -10.96
C ALA A 74 0.39 -3.77 -10.89
N THR A 75 1.02 -3.13 -11.87
CA THR A 75 2.47 -2.91 -11.84
C THR A 75 2.89 -2.08 -10.62
N ALA A 76 2.15 -1.02 -10.31
CA ALA A 76 2.46 -0.13 -9.20
C ALA A 76 2.27 -0.80 -7.81
N VAL A 77 1.22 -1.63 -7.62
CA VAL A 77 1.01 -2.29 -6.32
C VAL A 77 2.01 -3.39 -6.02
N PHE A 78 2.67 -3.93 -7.04
CA PHE A 78 3.74 -4.89 -6.85
C PHE A 78 5.12 -4.23 -6.62
N ASP A 79 5.23 -2.93 -6.86
CA ASP A 79 6.42 -2.18 -6.45
C ASP A 79 6.39 -2.00 -4.93
N THR A 80 7.34 -2.63 -4.24
CA THR A 80 7.47 -2.58 -2.79
C THR A 80 8.28 -1.38 -2.30
N SER A 81 8.80 -0.53 -3.19
CA SER A 81 9.74 0.55 -2.86
C SER A 81 9.17 1.51 -1.81
N ASP A 82 7.94 2.00 -2.00
CA ASP A 82 7.27 2.87 -1.01
C ASP A 82 7.12 2.19 0.37
N ALA A 83 6.71 0.92 0.38
CA ALA A 83 6.58 0.17 1.62
C ALA A 83 7.94 -0.02 2.32
N LEU A 84 8.99 -0.30 1.56
CA LEU A 84 10.35 -0.45 2.08
C LEU A 84 10.87 0.85 2.68
N ASP A 85 10.65 1.99 2.02
CA ASP A 85 11.10 3.30 2.51
C ASP A 85 10.35 3.68 3.79
N ARG A 86 9.03 3.53 3.82
CA ARG A 86 8.23 3.76 5.04
C ARG A 86 8.61 2.85 6.20
N LEU A 87 8.98 1.58 5.93
CA LEU A 87 9.47 0.66 6.97
C LEU A 87 10.83 1.10 7.52
N ARG A 88 11.72 1.63 6.66
CA ARG A 88 13.02 2.16 7.09
C ARG A 88 12.91 3.41 7.95
N ASP A 89 11.90 4.23 7.69
CA ASP A 89 11.63 5.49 8.40
C ASP A 89 11.02 5.28 9.80
N ILE A 90 10.69 4.05 10.20
CA ILE A 90 10.18 3.76 11.53
C ILE A 90 11.27 4.08 12.57
N ASP A 91 10.93 4.92 13.54
CA ASP A 91 11.82 5.31 14.64
C ASP A 91 12.22 4.09 15.48
N ARG A 92 13.52 3.77 15.48
CA ARG A 92 14.11 2.65 16.21
C ARG A 92 14.14 2.87 17.72
N SER A 93 13.94 4.09 18.21
CA SER A 93 13.90 4.41 19.65
C SER A 93 12.56 4.05 20.31
N LEU A 94 11.53 3.77 19.53
CA LEU A 94 10.22 3.36 20.02
C LEU A 94 10.30 1.97 20.70
N PRO A 95 9.38 1.67 21.64
CA PRO A 95 9.21 0.31 22.16
C PRO A 95 8.99 -0.70 21.04
N LEU A 96 9.42 -1.96 21.26
CA LEU A 96 9.28 -3.03 20.26
C LEU A 96 7.84 -3.18 19.73
N ASP A 97 6.86 -3.13 20.64
CA ASP A 97 5.44 -3.23 20.28
C ASP A 97 5.03 -2.15 19.27
N ASP A 98 5.39 -0.90 19.54
CA ASP A 98 5.03 0.24 18.69
C ASP A 98 5.72 0.18 17.33
N ARG A 99 7.00 -0.22 17.28
CA ARG A 99 7.73 -0.44 16.03
C ARG A 99 7.06 -1.50 15.17
N LEU A 100 6.70 -2.63 15.77
CA LEU A 100 6.05 -3.72 15.05
C LEU A 100 4.62 -3.39 14.65
N VAL A 101 3.87 -2.64 15.47
CA VAL A 101 2.53 -2.15 15.07
C VAL A 101 2.63 -1.22 13.87
N ALA A 102 3.58 -0.30 13.85
CA ALA A 102 3.81 0.57 12.70
C ALA A 102 4.17 -0.25 11.44
N ALA A 103 5.08 -1.22 11.58
CA ALA A 103 5.50 -2.08 10.47
C ALA A 103 4.37 -2.96 9.94
N VAL A 104 3.59 -3.59 10.82
CA VAL A 104 2.42 -4.41 10.41
C VAL A 104 1.35 -3.53 9.76
N THR A 105 1.16 -2.28 10.19
CA THR A 105 0.23 -1.33 9.56
C THR A 105 0.63 -1.05 8.11
N ILE A 106 1.92 -0.83 7.86
CA ILE A 106 2.45 -0.60 6.51
C ILE A 106 2.25 -1.86 5.65
N LEU A 107 2.62 -3.03 6.16
CA LEU A 107 2.49 -4.30 5.46
C LEU A 107 1.02 -4.63 5.15
N GLN A 108 0.13 -4.46 6.11
CA GLN A 108 -1.31 -4.73 5.94
C GLN A 108 -1.90 -3.83 4.84
N SER A 109 -1.61 -2.54 4.86
CA SER A 109 -2.03 -1.60 3.82
C SER A 109 -1.50 -1.98 2.44
N HIS A 110 -0.24 -2.41 2.34
CA HIS A 110 0.35 -2.87 1.09
C HIS A 110 -0.35 -4.13 0.56
N VAL A 111 -0.56 -5.13 1.41
CA VAL A 111 -1.25 -6.38 1.03
C VAL A 111 -2.69 -6.12 0.59
N GLU A 112 -3.43 -5.23 1.28
CA GLU A 112 -4.80 -4.84 0.88
C GLU A 112 -4.83 -4.21 -0.52
N ARG A 113 -3.87 -3.34 -0.85
CA ARG A 113 -3.73 -2.75 -2.20
C ARG A 113 -3.52 -3.83 -3.26
N VAL A 114 -2.60 -4.77 -3.02
CA VAL A 114 -2.33 -5.89 -3.92
C VAL A 114 -3.58 -6.76 -4.13
N ILE A 115 -4.25 -7.15 -3.06
CA ILE A 115 -5.45 -8.01 -3.12
C ILE A 115 -6.57 -7.31 -3.91
N GLY A 116 -6.82 -6.03 -3.66
CA GLY A 116 -7.85 -5.25 -4.36
C GLY A 116 -7.64 -5.22 -5.87
N VAL A 117 -6.42 -4.91 -6.30
CA VAL A 117 -6.07 -4.87 -7.74
C VAL A 117 -6.10 -6.26 -8.37
N MET A 118 -5.55 -7.28 -7.69
CA MET A 118 -5.55 -8.65 -8.18
C MET A 118 -6.94 -9.27 -8.30
N SER A 119 -7.85 -8.92 -7.41
CA SER A 119 -9.26 -9.30 -7.49
C SER A 119 -9.89 -8.79 -8.78
N THR A 120 -9.64 -7.52 -9.12
CA THR A 120 -10.15 -6.90 -10.35
C THR A 120 -9.56 -7.53 -11.61
N LEU A 121 -8.24 -7.76 -11.65
CA LEU A 121 -7.60 -8.44 -12.79
C LEU A 121 -8.22 -9.79 -13.08
N ARG A 122 -8.39 -10.63 -12.03
CA ARG A 122 -9.01 -11.96 -12.19
C ARG A 122 -10.44 -11.88 -12.73
N SER A 123 -11.23 -10.94 -12.24
CA SER A 123 -12.62 -10.78 -12.66
C SER A 123 -12.77 -10.19 -14.07
N SER A 124 -11.80 -9.39 -14.52
CA SER A 124 -11.76 -8.79 -15.85
C SER A 124 -11.11 -9.70 -16.90
N GLY A 125 -10.52 -10.83 -16.51
CA GLY A 125 -9.77 -11.70 -17.42
C GLY A 125 -8.44 -11.10 -17.91
N VAL A 126 -8.02 -9.98 -17.32
CA VAL A 126 -6.75 -9.32 -17.66
C VAL A 126 -5.60 -10.08 -16.99
N ALA A 127 -4.59 -10.46 -17.75
CA ALA A 127 -3.43 -11.16 -17.22
C ALA A 127 -2.62 -10.26 -16.26
N PRO A 128 -2.08 -10.80 -15.16
CA PRO A 128 -1.18 -10.04 -14.30
C PRO A 128 0.09 -9.61 -15.03
N PRO A 129 0.77 -8.54 -14.60
CA PRO A 129 1.99 -8.06 -15.21
C PRO A 129 3.06 -9.17 -15.33
N PRO A 130 3.87 -9.17 -16.41
CA PRO A 130 4.93 -10.15 -16.58
C PRO A 130 5.94 -10.04 -15.41
N GLY A 131 6.35 -11.19 -14.87
CA GLY A 131 7.26 -11.24 -13.71
C GLY A 131 6.58 -11.50 -12.37
N HIS A 132 5.29 -11.26 -12.24
CA HIS A 132 4.51 -11.56 -11.03
C HIS A 132 3.95 -12.99 -11.08
N ARG A 133 4.85 -13.95 -11.00
CA ARG A 133 4.47 -15.34 -10.76
C ARG A 133 4.15 -15.53 -9.28
N HIS A 134 3.17 -16.39 -8.98
CA HIS A 134 3.00 -16.85 -7.60
C HIS A 134 4.38 -17.26 -7.06
N PRO A 135 4.72 -16.86 -5.82
CA PRO A 135 5.98 -17.28 -5.24
C PRO A 135 6.11 -18.82 -5.36
N PRO A 136 7.30 -19.34 -5.66
CA PRO A 136 7.51 -20.78 -5.77
C PRO A 136 7.02 -21.49 -4.52
N LYS A 137 6.48 -22.71 -4.67
CA LYS A 137 6.06 -23.54 -3.54
C LYS A 137 7.20 -23.63 -2.53
N GLY A 138 6.95 -23.17 -1.30
CA GLY A 138 7.97 -23.09 -0.24
C GLY A 138 8.50 -21.68 0.02
N HIS A 139 8.12 -20.67 -0.76
CA HIS A 139 8.41 -19.28 -0.41
C HIS A 139 7.52 -18.84 0.76
N ARG A 140 8.12 -18.21 1.77
CA ARG A 140 7.46 -17.83 3.01
C ARG A 140 6.52 -16.61 2.89
N GLY A 141 6.03 -16.30 1.70
CA GLY A 141 4.88 -15.42 1.46
C GLY A 141 5.15 -13.92 1.46
N SER A 142 6.30 -13.42 1.96
CA SER A 142 6.63 -12.00 1.95
C SER A 142 7.90 -11.71 1.12
N ASP A 143 8.11 -10.43 0.77
CA ASP A 143 9.34 -9.98 0.10
C ASP A 143 10.52 -10.12 1.09
N PRO A 144 11.61 -10.83 0.74
CA PRO A 144 12.77 -10.97 1.63
C PRO A 144 13.37 -9.65 2.13
N LYS A 145 13.20 -8.56 1.36
CA LYS A 145 13.63 -7.22 1.77
C LYS A 145 12.76 -6.67 2.91
N ILE A 146 11.47 -6.92 2.85
CA ILE A 146 10.53 -6.56 3.92
C ILE A 146 10.87 -7.34 5.18
N ASP A 147 11.05 -8.66 5.06
CA ASP A 147 11.43 -9.52 6.19
C ASP A 147 12.72 -9.07 6.86
N ALA A 148 13.75 -8.71 6.07
CA ALA A 148 15.01 -8.20 6.60
C ALA A 148 14.81 -6.93 7.45
N ILE A 149 13.98 -5.98 7.00
CA ILE A 149 13.70 -4.76 7.76
C ILE A 149 12.93 -5.09 9.05
N PHE A 150 11.98 -6.03 9.02
CA PHE A 150 11.30 -6.47 10.24
C PHE A 150 12.27 -7.09 11.26
N VAL A 151 13.22 -7.90 10.80
CA VAL A 151 14.30 -8.44 11.68
C VAL A 151 15.14 -7.32 12.26
N GLU A 152 15.49 -6.30 11.46
CA GLU A 152 16.20 -5.11 11.95
C GLU A 152 15.34 -4.31 12.95
N LEU A 153 14.02 -4.24 12.75
CA LEU A 153 13.11 -3.58 13.70
C LEU A 153 13.04 -4.32 15.04
N ILE A 154 13.18 -5.64 15.08
CA ILE A 154 13.31 -6.40 16.31
C ILE A 154 14.65 -6.09 16.98
N GLY A 155 15.77 -6.11 16.22
CA GLY A 155 17.07 -5.69 16.68
C GLY A 155 17.49 -6.35 18.02
N ASP A 156 17.92 -5.52 18.97
CA ASP A 156 18.43 -5.97 20.28
C ASP A 156 17.35 -6.65 21.15
N ASP A 157 16.06 -6.36 20.88
CA ASP A 157 14.94 -7.02 21.58
C ASP A 157 14.82 -8.52 21.26
N ALA A 158 15.51 -9.02 20.22
CA ALA A 158 15.54 -10.44 19.88
C ALA A 158 15.92 -11.31 21.10
N GLY A 159 16.77 -10.80 22.00
CA GLY A 159 17.14 -11.46 23.25
C GLY A 159 15.98 -11.73 24.22
N THR A 160 14.88 -10.98 24.10
CA THR A 160 13.67 -11.10 24.95
C THR A 160 12.68 -12.13 24.40
N LEU A 161 12.87 -12.58 23.16
CA LEU A 161 11.97 -13.49 22.46
C LEU A 161 12.39 -14.95 22.67
N ARG A 162 11.42 -15.87 22.63
CA ARG A 162 11.62 -17.32 22.71
C ARG A 162 12.00 -17.94 21.36
N LEU A 163 11.54 -17.31 20.28
CA LEU A 163 11.80 -17.73 18.91
C LEU A 163 12.86 -16.82 18.28
N PRO A 164 13.61 -17.33 17.29
CA PRO A 164 14.45 -16.49 16.45
C PRO A 164 13.65 -15.34 15.83
N ALA A 165 14.26 -14.16 15.66
CA ALA A 165 13.60 -13.00 15.09
C ALA A 165 12.94 -13.29 13.74
N GLN A 166 13.58 -14.09 12.87
CA GLN A 166 13.03 -14.50 11.58
C GLN A 166 11.71 -15.28 11.73
N ASP A 167 11.64 -16.22 12.69
CA ASP A 167 10.43 -17.01 12.91
C ASP A 167 9.28 -16.12 13.43
N VAL A 168 9.57 -15.11 14.24
CA VAL A 168 8.58 -14.11 14.68
C VAL A 168 8.09 -13.28 13.50
N VAL A 169 8.98 -12.86 12.62
CA VAL A 169 8.62 -12.14 11.37
C VAL A 169 7.76 -13.01 10.45
N ASP A 170 8.10 -14.27 10.29
CA ASP A 170 7.31 -15.22 9.50
C ASP A 170 5.87 -15.33 10.05
N VAL A 171 5.69 -15.45 11.37
CA VAL A 171 4.37 -15.51 12.00
C VAL A 171 3.60 -14.20 11.83
N LEU A 172 4.25 -13.05 12.04
CA LEU A 172 3.64 -11.72 11.81
C LEU A 172 3.14 -11.58 10.37
N SER A 173 3.97 -11.93 9.40
CA SER A 173 3.65 -11.86 7.96
C SER A 173 2.47 -12.77 7.61
N HIS A 174 2.44 -14.00 8.12
CA HIS A 174 1.34 -14.94 7.88
C HIS A 174 0.02 -14.45 8.49
N LEU A 175 0.03 -13.96 9.74
CA LEU A 175 -1.17 -13.41 10.38
C LEU A 175 -1.66 -12.15 9.65
N THR A 176 -0.74 -11.27 9.24
CA THR A 176 -1.08 -10.07 8.47
C THR A 176 -1.75 -10.46 7.15
N LEU A 177 -1.16 -11.38 6.39
CA LEU A 177 -1.72 -11.83 5.12
C LEU A 177 -3.09 -12.48 5.32
N SER A 178 -3.23 -13.36 6.31
CA SER A 178 -4.51 -14.06 6.56
C SER A 178 -5.61 -13.11 7.05
N SER A 179 -5.27 -12.05 7.78
CA SER A 179 -6.25 -11.09 8.30
C SER A 179 -6.94 -10.23 7.24
N VAL A 180 -6.30 -10.05 6.08
CA VAL A 180 -6.83 -9.23 4.97
C VAL A 180 -7.26 -10.06 3.75
N HIS A 181 -6.93 -11.36 3.73
CA HIS A 181 -7.17 -12.18 2.55
C HIS A 181 -8.61 -12.71 2.51
N PRO A 182 -9.38 -12.47 1.43
CA PRO A 182 -10.82 -12.79 1.36
C PRO A 182 -11.16 -14.29 1.45
N PHE A 183 -10.17 -15.19 1.28
CA PHE A 183 -10.38 -16.63 1.42
C PHE A 183 -10.31 -17.12 2.87
N PHE A 184 -9.88 -16.29 3.80
CA PHE A 184 -9.86 -16.65 5.22
C PHE A 184 -11.06 -15.99 5.92
N PRO A 185 -12.17 -16.72 6.13
CA PRO A 185 -13.32 -16.17 6.84
C PRO A 185 -12.97 -15.98 8.31
N GLY A 186 -12.94 -14.74 8.76
CA GLY A 186 -12.67 -14.38 10.14
C GLY A 186 -12.73 -12.87 10.34
N PRO A 187 -12.74 -12.40 11.60
CA PRO A 187 -12.62 -10.98 11.86
C PRO A 187 -11.25 -10.48 11.39
N ALA A 188 -11.22 -9.35 10.67
CA ALA A 188 -9.99 -8.68 10.34
C ALA A 188 -9.28 -8.27 11.64
N LEU A 189 -8.07 -8.78 11.87
CA LEU A 189 -7.26 -8.39 13.01
C LEU A 189 -6.60 -7.04 12.73
N SER A 190 -6.67 -6.13 13.70
CA SER A 190 -5.90 -4.89 13.62
C SER A 190 -4.39 -5.17 13.79
N PRO A 191 -3.51 -4.27 13.29
CA PRO A 191 -2.07 -4.38 13.51
C PRO A 191 -1.69 -4.59 14.98
N ALA A 192 -2.31 -3.85 15.89
CA ALA A 192 -2.08 -3.97 17.32
C ALA A 192 -2.46 -5.36 17.86
N GLN A 193 -3.59 -5.93 17.40
CA GLN A 193 -3.99 -7.27 17.80
C GLN A 193 -3.04 -8.35 17.27
N ILE A 194 -2.58 -8.23 16.02
CA ILE A 194 -1.60 -9.15 15.43
C ILE A 194 -0.32 -9.14 16.25
N VAL A 195 0.22 -7.95 16.53
CA VAL A 195 1.47 -7.78 17.29
C VAL A 195 1.32 -8.31 18.71
N SER A 196 0.23 -7.95 19.43
CA SER A 196 -0.02 -8.43 20.79
C SER A 196 -0.07 -9.96 20.84
N VAL A 197 -0.85 -10.60 19.99
CA VAL A 197 -0.96 -12.08 19.96
C VAL A 197 0.40 -12.74 19.72
N VAL A 198 1.20 -12.20 18.79
CA VAL A 198 2.50 -12.77 18.46
C VAL A 198 3.50 -12.53 19.60
N LEU A 199 3.61 -11.31 20.13
CA LEU A 199 4.55 -10.99 21.19
C LEU A 199 4.21 -11.68 22.50
N ASP A 200 2.94 -11.70 22.92
CA ASP A 200 2.49 -12.41 24.12
C ASP A 200 2.78 -13.92 24.03
N GLY A 201 2.62 -14.47 22.81
CA GLY A 201 2.99 -15.85 22.54
C GLY A 201 4.50 -16.14 22.45
N THR A 202 5.34 -15.15 22.17
CA THR A 202 6.76 -15.35 21.86
C THR A 202 7.74 -14.69 22.84
N ARG A 203 7.29 -13.84 23.75
CA ARG A 203 8.14 -13.30 24.83
C ARG A 203 8.54 -14.39 25.81
N LYS A 204 9.79 -14.32 26.29
CA LYS A 204 10.22 -15.15 27.40
C LYS A 204 9.44 -14.79 28.66
N ALA A 205 8.92 -15.79 29.36
CA ALA A 205 8.31 -15.55 30.67
C ALA A 205 9.33 -14.81 31.55
N GLY A 206 8.92 -13.69 32.15
CA GLY A 206 9.74 -13.01 33.13
C GLY A 206 10.08 -14.02 34.25
N ARG A 207 11.35 -14.16 34.57
CA ARG A 207 11.76 -14.96 35.74
C ARG A 207 11.17 -14.26 36.98
N PRO A 208 10.40 -14.97 37.84
CA PRO A 208 9.90 -14.38 39.07
C PRO A 208 11.03 -13.91 39.98
#